data_e467d432395f82072b3fba40815321dc
#
_entry.id   e467d432395f82072b3fba40815321dc
#
_cell.length_a   1.000
_cell.length_b   1.000
_cell.length_c   1.000
_cell.angle_alpha   90.00
_cell.angle_beta   90.00
_cell.angle_gamma   90.00
#
_symmetry.space_group_name_H-M   'P 1'
#
loop_
_entity.id
_entity.type
_entity.pdbx_description
1 polymer ?
#
loop_
_entity_poly.entity_id
_entity_poly.type
_entity_poly.pdbx_seq_one_letter_code
_entity_poly.pdbx_strand_id
1 'polypeptide(L)'
;MKQLLITISVFMLIGCISFDKAITTHQAVFDGNIAAIKEYLASGAEVDAKDEKFVGTFLHWASAGGQKEIVKLLIEKGADVNATDGDGDTALHLAGSTTASVEIAELLISKGANVNAMNMSPPGRRIGGMTPLDMATLGNRHEIAALLRKHGGKTAKELGVNYLTTDSILRKDGKTGEELKAEGN
;
A
#
# COMPACT_ATOMS: atom_id res chain seq x y z
N MET A 1 11.23 -8.53 -46.73
CA MET A 1 12.15 -8.60 -45.57
C MET A 1 12.40 -7.25 -44.86
N LYS A 2 12.52 -6.12 -45.56
CA LYS A 2 12.77 -4.81 -44.87
C LYS A 2 11.57 -4.28 -44.06
N GLN A 3 10.33 -4.57 -44.44
CA GLN A 3 9.15 -4.11 -43.69
C GLN A 3 8.93 -4.86 -42.37
N LEU A 4 9.35 -6.12 -42.26
CA LEU A 4 9.21 -6.93 -41.03
C LEU A 4 10.16 -6.48 -39.92
N LEU A 5 11.35 -5.97 -40.28
CA LEU A 5 12.33 -5.44 -39.33
C LEU A 5 11.93 -4.08 -38.74
N ILE A 6 11.18 -3.27 -39.52
CA ILE A 6 10.69 -1.97 -39.01
C ILE A 6 9.56 -2.17 -38.00
N THR A 7 8.68 -3.14 -38.22
CA THR A 7 7.59 -3.45 -37.26
C THR A 7 8.11 -4.00 -35.93
N ILE A 8 9.15 -4.85 -35.94
CA ILE A 8 9.75 -5.40 -34.73
C ILE A 8 10.50 -4.30 -33.95
N SER A 9 11.20 -3.40 -34.64
CA SER A 9 11.90 -2.28 -34.02
C SER A 9 10.95 -1.27 -33.38
N VAL A 10 9.83 -0.98 -34.05
CA VAL A 10 8.77 -0.09 -33.50
C VAL A 10 8.07 -0.74 -32.32
N PHE A 11 7.84 -2.05 -32.30
CA PHE A 11 7.23 -2.76 -31.17
C PHE A 11 8.17 -2.82 -29.95
N MET A 12 9.49 -2.98 -30.15
CA MET A 12 10.48 -2.90 -29.07
C MET A 12 10.62 -1.48 -28.53
N LEU A 13 10.57 -0.45 -29.39
CA LEU A 13 10.62 0.94 -28.92
C LEU A 13 9.35 1.33 -28.13
N ILE A 14 8.18 0.86 -28.56
CA ILE A 14 6.91 1.14 -27.85
C ILE A 14 6.89 0.42 -26.50
N GLY A 15 7.44 -0.79 -26.38
CA GLY A 15 7.57 -1.52 -25.13
C GLY A 15 8.50 -0.83 -24.13
N CYS A 16 9.66 -0.35 -24.58
CA CYS A 16 10.61 0.39 -23.73
C CYS A 16 10.07 1.78 -23.30
N ILE A 17 9.37 2.47 -24.18
CA ILE A 17 8.80 3.80 -23.87
C ILE A 17 7.64 3.67 -22.89
N SER A 18 6.83 2.61 -22.95
CA SER A 18 5.76 2.37 -21.99
C SER A 18 6.26 2.05 -20.59
N PHE A 19 7.40 1.40 -20.49
CA PHE A 19 8.02 0.94 -19.25
C PHE A 19 8.60 2.10 -18.43
N ASP A 20 9.47 2.91 -19.03
CA ASP A 20 10.02 4.13 -18.41
C ASP A 20 8.92 5.14 -18.05
N LYS A 21 7.86 5.22 -18.85
CA LYS A 21 6.76 6.15 -18.64
C LYS A 21 5.92 5.76 -17.41
N ALA A 22 5.74 4.47 -17.10
CA ALA A 22 5.00 4.03 -15.93
C ALA A 22 5.74 4.37 -14.63
N ILE A 23 7.04 4.11 -14.53
CA ILE A 23 7.85 4.42 -13.35
C ILE A 23 7.86 5.94 -13.08
N THR A 24 8.07 6.74 -14.12
CA THR A 24 8.04 8.21 -14.00
C THR A 24 6.64 8.72 -13.64
N THR A 25 5.58 8.04 -14.09
CA THR A 25 4.21 8.42 -13.78
C THR A 25 3.85 8.12 -12.32
N HIS A 26 4.26 6.99 -11.73
CA HIS A 26 4.05 6.71 -10.32
C HIS A 26 4.71 7.76 -9.42
N GLN A 27 5.97 8.14 -9.71
CA GLN A 27 6.63 9.23 -8.98
C GLN A 27 5.91 10.56 -9.16
N ALA A 28 5.49 10.89 -10.40
CA ALA A 28 4.75 12.10 -10.67
C ALA A 28 3.39 12.14 -9.93
N VAL A 29 2.74 10.98 -9.75
CA VAL A 29 1.51 10.84 -8.95
C VAL A 29 1.78 11.11 -7.48
N PHE A 30 2.86 10.56 -6.92
CA PHE A 30 3.28 10.84 -5.55
C PHE A 30 3.53 12.35 -5.33
N ASP A 31 4.14 13.01 -6.30
CA ASP A 31 4.44 14.44 -6.28
C ASP A 31 3.21 15.33 -6.58
N GLY A 32 2.05 14.74 -6.85
CA GLY A 32 0.80 15.46 -7.08
C GLY A 32 0.55 15.94 -8.51
N ASN A 33 1.29 15.40 -9.49
CA ASN A 33 1.10 15.76 -10.90
C ASN A 33 -0.14 15.08 -11.50
N ILE A 34 -1.31 15.67 -11.29
CA ILE A 34 -2.59 15.16 -11.81
C ILE A 34 -2.63 15.13 -13.36
N ALA A 35 -1.86 15.99 -14.05
CA ALA A 35 -1.83 15.99 -15.51
C ALA A 35 -1.16 14.71 -16.04
N ALA A 36 -0.08 14.26 -15.40
CA ALA A 36 0.63 13.05 -15.80
C ALA A 36 -0.28 11.81 -15.73
N ILE A 37 -1.05 11.64 -14.63
CA ILE A 37 -1.96 10.50 -14.52
C ILE A 37 -3.14 10.60 -15.47
N LYS A 38 -3.68 11.80 -15.73
CA LYS A 38 -4.73 11.99 -16.72
C LYS A 38 -4.26 11.61 -18.12
N GLU A 39 -3.07 12.03 -18.52
CA GLU A 39 -2.46 11.67 -19.81
C GLU A 39 -2.23 10.16 -19.91
N TYR A 40 -1.72 9.54 -18.85
CA TYR A 40 -1.47 8.10 -18.79
C TYR A 40 -2.78 7.31 -18.98
N LEU A 41 -3.84 7.65 -18.24
CA LEU A 41 -5.14 7.00 -18.36
C LEU A 41 -5.82 7.28 -19.72
N ALA A 42 -5.64 8.47 -20.28
CA ALA A 42 -6.16 8.81 -21.61
C ALA A 42 -5.48 8.01 -22.74
N SER A 43 -4.27 7.50 -22.53
CA SER A 43 -3.61 6.61 -23.47
C SER A 43 -4.16 5.17 -23.46
N GLY A 44 -5.17 4.87 -22.64
CA GLY A 44 -5.76 3.53 -22.50
C GLY A 44 -4.98 2.62 -21.56
N ALA A 45 -4.10 3.17 -20.73
CA ALA A 45 -3.34 2.40 -19.77
C ALA A 45 -4.19 1.98 -18.55
N GLU A 46 -3.80 0.88 -17.90
CA GLU A 46 -4.52 0.31 -16.77
C GLU A 46 -4.42 1.21 -15.52
N VAL A 47 -5.56 1.43 -14.86
CA VAL A 47 -5.65 2.26 -13.65
C VAL A 47 -4.91 1.63 -12.47
N ASP A 48 -4.86 0.30 -12.39
CA ASP A 48 -4.19 -0.47 -11.35
C ASP A 48 -2.80 -0.98 -11.78
N ALA A 49 -2.20 -0.35 -12.82
CA ALA A 49 -0.82 -0.65 -13.19
C ALA A 49 0.10 -0.49 -11.98
N LYS A 50 0.97 -1.47 -11.77
CA LYS A 50 1.91 -1.52 -10.64
C LYS A 50 3.31 -1.10 -11.09
N ASP A 51 4.00 -0.37 -10.20
CA ASP A 51 5.44 -0.14 -10.39
C ASP A 51 6.24 -1.42 -10.09
N GLU A 52 7.46 -1.51 -10.65
CA GLU A 52 8.27 -2.72 -10.50
C GLU A 52 9.00 -2.81 -9.17
N LYS A 53 9.26 -1.68 -8.55
CA LYS A 53 10.13 -1.62 -7.37
C LYS A 53 9.37 -1.96 -6.09
N PHE A 54 8.18 -1.37 -5.93
CA PHE A 54 7.35 -1.53 -4.73
C PHE A 54 6.09 -2.34 -5.00
N VAL A 55 5.85 -2.68 -6.28
CA VAL A 55 4.64 -3.39 -6.74
C VAL A 55 3.36 -2.63 -6.33
N GLY A 56 3.48 -1.32 -6.16
CA GLY A 56 2.39 -0.42 -5.75
C GLY A 56 1.64 0.14 -6.95
N THR A 57 0.30 0.26 -6.83
CA THR A 57 -0.53 0.92 -7.85
C THR A 57 -0.46 2.44 -7.71
N PHE A 58 -0.99 3.19 -8.69
CA PHE A 58 -1.12 4.65 -8.60
C PHE A 58 -1.87 5.09 -7.34
N LEU A 59 -2.87 4.30 -6.88
CA LEU A 59 -3.63 4.61 -5.68
C LEU A 59 -2.76 4.55 -4.42
N HIS A 60 -1.80 3.61 -4.35
CA HIS A 60 -0.82 3.55 -3.26
C HIS A 60 0.05 4.82 -3.24
N TRP A 61 0.62 5.19 -4.37
CA TRP A 61 1.49 6.37 -4.50
C TRP A 61 0.76 7.68 -4.20
N ALA A 62 -0.48 7.82 -4.71
CA ALA A 62 -1.31 9.00 -4.43
C ALA A 62 -1.67 9.09 -2.94
N SER A 63 -1.98 7.97 -2.30
CA SER A 63 -2.30 7.92 -0.87
C SER A 63 -1.08 8.23 -0.01
N ALA A 64 0.09 7.65 -0.34
CA ALA A 64 1.34 7.95 0.34
C ALA A 64 1.77 9.41 0.20
N GLY A 65 1.56 10.01 -0.98
CA GLY A 65 1.87 11.42 -1.26
C GLY A 65 0.83 12.42 -0.74
N GLY A 66 -0.29 11.96 -0.16
CA GLY A 66 -1.34 12.85 0.32
C GLY A 66 -2.16 13.54 -0.78
N GLN A 67 -2.22 12.96 -1.98
CA GLN A 67 -2.77 13.57 -3.20
C GLN A 67 -4.27 13.30 -3.35
N LYS A 68 -5.09 13.97 -2.57
CA LYS A 68 -6.55 13.75 -2.47
C LYS A 68 -7.28 13.77 -3.82
N GLU A 69 -6.98 14.75 -4.67
CA GLU A 69 -7.60 14.89 -5.99
C GLU A 69 -7.24 13.74 -6.93
N ILE A 70 -6.01 13.23 -6.83
CA ILE A 70 -5.58 12.07 -7.60
C ILE A 70 -6.22 10.79 -7.07
N VAL A 71 -6.28 10.62 -5.74
CA VAL A 71 -7.01 9.49 -5.11
C VAL A 71 -8.45 9.45 -5.59
N LYS A 72 -9.14 10.61 -5.57
CA LYS A 72 -10.51 10.72 -6.07
C LYS A 72 -10.62 10.32 -7.54
N LEU A 73 -9.76 10.87 -8.39
CA LEU A 73 -9.73 10.56 -9.83
C LEU A 73 -9.52 9.07 -10.08
N LEU A 74 -8.56 8.43 -9.41
CA LEU A 74 -8.26 7.01 -9.58
C LEU A 74 -9.45 6.14 -9.20
N ILE A 75 -10.10 6.43 -8.07
CA ILE A 75 -11.30 5.71 -7.63
C ILE A 75 -12.45 5.91 -8.64
N GLU A 76 -12.66 7.11 -9.16
CA GLU A 76 -13.65 7.38 -10.21
C GLU A 76 -13.36 6.62 -11.50
N LYS A 77 -12.10 6.31 -11.76
CA LYS A 77 -11.65 5.49 -12.90
C LYS A 77 -11.67 3.99 -12.64
N GLY A 78 -12.14 3.56 -11.46
CA GLY A 78 -12.31 2.16 -11.11
C GLY A 78 -11.09 1.50 -10.47
N ALA A 79 -10.17 2.28 -9.90
CA ALA A 79 -9.06 1.71 -9.13
C ALA A 79 -9.56 0.83 -7.98
N ASP A 80 -8.94 -0.33 -7.80
CA ASP A 80 -9.24 -1.23 -6.68
C ASP A 80 -8.69 -0.63 -5.37
N VAL A 81 -9.61 -0.18 -4.50
CA VAL A 81 -9.29 0.41 -3.20
C VAL A 81 -8.65 -0.59 -2.23
N ASN A 82 -8.77 -1.89 -2.49
CA ASN A 82 -8.20 -2.98 -1.69
C ASN A 82 -7.00 -3.66 -2.36
N ALA A 83 -6.52 -3.13 -3.48
CA ALA A 83 -5.27 -3.60 -4.07
C ALA A 83 -4.15 -3.56 -3.03
N THR A 84 -3.24 -4.53 -3.10
CA THR A 84 -2.06 -4.60 -2.23
C THR A 84 -0.79 -4.35 -3.02
N ASP A 85 0.18 -3.71 -2.39
CA ASP A 85 1.53 -3.56 -2.90
C ASP A 85 2.41 -4.80 -2.59
N GLY A 86 3.73 -4.69 -2.78
CA GLY A 86 4.68 -5.78 -2.53
C GLY A 86 4.86 -6.15 -1.07
N ASP A 87 4.54 -5.26 -0.15
CA ASP A 87 4.57 -5.48 1.31
C ASP A 87 3.18 -5.91 1.85
N GLY A 88 2.18 -6.05 0.96
CA GLY A 88 0.80 -6.35 1.32
C GLY A 88 0.04 -5.14 1.86
N ASP A 89 0.62 -3.95 1.80
CA ASP A 89 -0.06 -2.73 2.20
C ASP A 89 -1.15 -2.35 1.21
N THR A 90 -2.30 -1.89 1.71
CA THR A 90 -3.33 -1.23 0.91
C THR A 90 -3.12 0.29 0.95
N ALA A 91 -3.79 1.01 0.06
CA ALA A 91 -3.79 2.48 0.09
C ALA A 91 -4.18 3.06 1.46
N LEU A 92 -5.04 2.35 2.22
CA LEU A 92 -5.45 2.76 3.57
C LEU A 92 -4.34 2.57 4.62
N HIS A 93 -3.46 1.56 4.48
CA HIS A 93 -2.26 1.42 5.32
C HIS A 93 -1.33 2.61 5.11
N LEU A 94 -1.07 2.98 3.85
CA LEU A 94 -0.21 4.10 3.51
C LEU A 94 -0.80 5.44 3.96
N ALA A 95 -2.12 5.63 3.85
CA ALA A 95 -2.78 6.79 4.43
C ALA A 95 -2.60 6.87 5.95
N GLY A 96 -2.55 5.72 6.64
CA GLY A 96 -2.29 5.64 8.08
C GLY A 96 -0.86 5.97 8.48
N SER A 97 0.14 5.65 7.65
CA SER A 97 1.56 5.75 8.01
C SER A 97 2.24 7.04 7.56
N THR A 98 1.69 7.72 6.56
CA THR A 98 2.33 8.88 5.91
C THR A 98 1.71 10.22 6.30
N THR A 99 2.07 11.29 5.57
CA THR A 99 1.49 12.63 5.73
C THR A 99 0.10 12.77 5.11
N ALA A 100 -0.53 11.67 4.69
CA ALA A 100 -1.87 11.69 4.10
C ALA A 100 -2.90 12.35 5.03
N SER A 101 -3.86 13.01 4.44
CA SER A 101 -4.90 13.70 5.18
C SER A 101 -6.00 12.71 5.65
N VAL A 102 -6.70 13.08 6.71
CA VAL A 102 -7.85 12.32 7.22
C VAL A 102 -8.90 12.12 6.12
N GLU A 103 -9.04 13.10 5.23
CA GLU A 103 -10.02 13.06 4.13
C GLU A 103 -9.69 11.96 3.10
N ILE A 104 -8.41 11.60 2.91
CA ILE A 104 -8.04 10.47 2.05
C ILE A 104 -8.49 9.16 2.70
N ALA A 105 -8.24 8.99 3.99
CA ALA A 105 -8.69 7.81 4.73
C ALA A 105 -10.23 7.70 4.72
N GLU A 106 -10.95 8.82 4.94
CA GLU A 106 -12.41 8.86 4.83
C GLU A 106 -12.90 8.48 3.44
N LEU A 107 -12.27 9.02 2.39
CA LEU A 107 -12.62 8.70 1.02
C LEU A 107 -12.43 7.21 0.72
N LEU A 108 -11.27 6.63 1.07
CA LEU A 108 -10.99 5.21 0.87
C LEU A 108 -12.01 4.34 1.61
N ILE A 109 -12.30 4.64 2.89
CA ILE A 109 -13.30 3.90 3.69
C ILE A 109 -14.69 4.01 3.07
N SER A 110 -15.12 5.21 2.64
CA SER A 110 -16.43 5.41 2.00
C SER A 110 -16.57 4.64 0.69
N LYS A 111 -15.46 4.26 0.06
CA LYS A 111 -15.39 3.49 -1.17
C LYS A 111 -15.13 1.99 -0.94
N GLY A 112 -15.22 1.53 0.30
CA GLY A 112 -15.16 0.12 0.64
C GLY A 112 -13.76 -0.41 0.94
N ALA A 113 -12.82 0.46 1.31
CA ALA A 113 -11.53 -0.01 1.81
C ALA A 113 -11.72 -0.86 3.07
N ASN A 114 -11.05 -2.01 3.12
CA ASN A 114 -11.08 -2.89 4.28
C ASN A 114 -10.27 -2.27 5.43
N VAL A 115 -10.97 -1.76 6.45
CA VAL A 115 -10.35 -1.12 7.63
C VAL A 115 -9.54 -2.08 8.50
N ASN A 116 -9.72 -3.38 8.30
CA ASN A 116 -9.02 -4.45 9.01
C ASN A 116 -8.15 -5.30 8.06
N ALA A 117 -7.79 -4.77 6.89
CA ALA A 117 -6.83 -5.43 6.02
C ALA A 117 -5.51 -5.62 6.78
N MET A 118 -4.86 -6.74 6.52
CA MET A 118 -3.57 -7.04 7.13
C MET A 118 -2.51 -7.05 6.06
N ASN A 119 -1.44 -6.30 6.25
CA ASN A 119 -0.30 -6.38 5.39
C ASN A 119 0.50 -7.66 5.65
N MET A 120 1.30 -8.06 4.69
CA MET A 120 2.19 -9.21 4.82
C MET A 120 3.63 -8.69 4.79
N SER A 121 4.39 -9.03 5.81
CA SER A 121 5.82 -8.74 5.76
C SER A 121 6.52 -9.68 4.78
N PRO A 122 7.38 -9.17 3.90
CA PRO A 122 8.30 -10.02 3.16
C PRO A 122 9.14 -10.88 4.12
N PRO A 123 9.57 -12.09 3.69
CA PRO A 123 10.43 -12.93 4.52
C PRO A 123 11.65 -12.15 5.00
N GLY A 124 11.80 -12.01 6.33
CA GLY A 124 12.92 -11.29 6.96
C GLY A 124 12.64 -9.87 7.46
N ARG A 125 11.50 -9.27 7.16
CA ARG A 125 11.05 -8.03 7.81
C ARG A 125 10.17 -8.36 9.03
N ARG A 126 10.45 -7.71 10.18
CA ARG A 126 9.83 -7.99 11.48
C ARG A 126 8.46 -7.30 11.70
N ILE A 127 7.86 -6.74 10.66
CA ILE A 127 6.67 -5.88 10.78
C ILE A 127 5.60 -6.38 9.81
N GLY A 128 5.17 -7.63 9.97
CA GLY A 128 4.08 -8.20 9.20
C GLY A 128 2.81 -8.37 10.02
N GLY A 129 1.68 -8.38 9.34
CA GLY A 129 0.39 -8.56 9.99
C GLY A 129 -0.11 -7.32 10.71
N MET A 130 0.28 -6.12 10.26
CA MET A 130 -0.25 -4.86 10.76
C MET A 130 -1.54 -4.48 10.05
N THR A 131 -2.44 -3.83 10.76
CA THR A 131 -3.64 -3.21 10.20
C THR A 131 -3.40 -1.72 9.92
N PRO A 132 -4.27 -1.05 9.13
CA PRO A 132 -4.21 0.40 8.98
C PRO A 132 -4.23 1.15 10.32
N LEU A 133 -4.91 0.62 11.33
CA LEU A 133 -4.93 1.19 12.68
C LEU A 133 -3.58 1.06 13.39
N ASP A 134 -2.89 -0.09 13.24
CA ASP A 134 -1.54 -0.25 13.78
C ASP A 134 -0.59 0.75 13.15
N MET A 135 -0.66 0.91 11.81
CA MET A 135 0.15 1.87 11.07
C MET A 135 -0.12 3.32 11.51
N ALA A 136 -1.40 3.68 11.68
CA ALA A 136 -1.77 5.02 12.14
C ALA A 136 -1.30 5.30 13.57
N THR A 137 -1.33 4.27 14.44
CA THR A 137 -0.86 4.38 15.82
C THR A 137 0.66 4.54 15.88
N LEU A 138 1.41 3.75 15.11
CA LEU A 138 2.87 3.87 15.00
C LEU A 138 3.31 5.20 14.39
N GLY A 139 2.56 5.68 13.40
CA GLY A 139 2.81 6.97 12.75
C GLY A 139 2.37 8.19 13.59
N ASN A 140 1.85 8.00 14.82
CA ASN A 140 1.25 9.04 15.65
C ASN A 140 0.13 9.83 14.94
N ARG A 141 -0.65 9.16 14.07
CA ARG A 141 -1.74 9.75 13.30
C ARG A 141 -3.06 9.61 14.06
N HIS A 142 -3.18 10.35 15.15
CA HIS A 142 -4.29 10.22 16.10
C HIS A 142 -5.67 10.41 15.47
N GLU A 143 -5.81 11.34 14.53
CA GLU A 143 -7.09 11.62 13.85
C GLU A 143 -7.49 10.46 12.93
N ILE A 144 -6.52 9.91 12.17
CA ILE A 144 -6.77 8.75 11.30
C ILE A 144 -7.06 7.50 12.17
N ALA A 145 -6.32 7.31 13.27
CA ALA A 145 -6.59 6.22 14.21
C ALA A 145 -8.00 6.31 14.80
N ALA A 146 -8.45 7.50 15.20
CA ALA A 146 -9.81 7.74 15.68
C ALA A 146 -10.87 7.46 14.59
N LEU A 147 -10.61 7.90 13.36
CA LEU A 147 -11.48 7.62 12.21
C LEU A 147 -11.59 6.11 11.96
N LEU A 148 -10.46 5.40 11.93
CA LEU A 148 -10.45 3.94 11.73
C LEU A 148 -11.23 3.23 12.84
N ARG A 149 -11.05 3.62 14.11
CA ARG A 149 -11.83 3.10 15.24
C ARG A 149 -13.33 3.31 15.06
N LYS A 150 -13.74 4.51 14.63
CA LYS A 150 -15.15 4.84 14.35
C LYS A 150 -15.75 3.90 13.32
N HIS A 151 -14.96 3.46 12.35
CA HIS A 151 -15.39 2.53 11.30
C HIS A 151 -15.10 1.05 11.60
N GLY A 152 -14.85 0.69 12.87
CA GLY A 152 -14.65 -0.70 13.30
C GLY A 152 -13.23 -1.23 13.07
N GLY A 153 -12.27 -0.34 12.85
CA GLY A 153 -10.86 -0.70 12.75
C GLY A 153 -10.33 -1.28 14.05
N LYS A 154 -9.59 -2.37 13.94
CA LYS A 154 -8.96 -3.10 15.04
C LYS A 154 -7.45 -3.19 14.80
N THR A 155 -6.68 -3.27 15.86
CA THR A 155 -5.27 -3.63 15.78
C THR A 155 -5.12 -5.12 15.46
N ALA A 156 -3.99 -5.53 14.93
CA ALA A 156 -3.71 -6.94 14.68
C ALA A 156 -3.80 -7.77 15.97
N LYS A 157 -3.37 -7.20 17.10
CA LYS A 157 -3.53 -7.82 18.42
C LYS A 157 -5.00 -8.08 18.80
N GLU A 158 -5.89 -7.13 18.52
CA GLU A 158 -7.34 -7.27 18.76
C GLU A 158 -8.00 -8.25 17.79
N LEU A 159 -7.39 -8.49 16.62
CA LEU A 159 -7.80 -9.53 15.67
C LEU A 159 -7.24 -10.92 16.03
N GLY A 160 -6.49 -11.02 17.15
CA GLY A 160 -5.91 -12.29 17.61
C GLY A 160 -4.60 -12.68 16.92
N VAL A 161 -3.99 -11.76 16.18
CA VAL A 161 -2.68 -11.98 15.58
C VAL A 161 -1.62 -11.67 16.63
N ASN A 162 -0.97 -12.71 17.11
CA ASN A 162 0.21 -12.57 17.96
C ASN A 162 1.41 -12.28 17.08
N TYR A 163 1.95 -11.08 17.18
CA TYR A 163 3.29 -10.81 16.63
C TYR A 163 4.26 -11.79 17.28
N LEU A 164 4.94 -12.59 16.47
CA LEU A 164 6.12 -13.28 16.93
C LEU A 164 7.15 -12.20 17.28
N THR A 165 7.17 -11.79 18.53
CA THR A 165 8.20 -10.86 19.02
C THR A 165 9.57 -11.52 18.81
N THR A 166 10.60 -10.71 18.63
CA THR A 166 12.01 -11.16 18.52
C THR A 166 12.37 -12.15 19.62
N ASP A 167 11.75 -12.02 20.79
CA ASP A 167 11.92 -12.90 21.96
C ASP A 167 11.39 -14.31 21.72
N SER A 168 10.32 -14.50 20.95
CA SER A 168 9.77 -15.83 20.66
C SER A 168 10.53 -16.57 19.56
N ILE A 169 11.20 -15.82 18.66
CA ILE A 169 12.00 -16.41 17.56
C ILE A 169 13.40 -16.78 18.05
N LEU A 170 13.95 -16.06 19.02
CA LEU A 170 15.30 -16.30 19.57
C LEU A 170 15.35 -17.40 20.63
N ARG A 171 14.21 -17.86 21.13
CA ARG A 171 14.16 -18.98 22.09
C ARG A 171 14.14 -20.30 21.35
N LYS A 172 15.29 -20.93 21.27
CA LYS A 172 15.46 -22.30 20.73
C LYS A 172 14.71 -23.39 21.51
N ASP A 173 14.16 -23.05 22.68
CA ASP A 173 13.53 -23.95 23.63
C ASP A 173 12.00 -23.94 23.63
N GLY A 174 11.38 -23.09 22.82
CA GLY A 174 9.91 -23.07 22.63
C GLY A 174 9.08 -22.63 23.83
N LYS A 175 9.73 -22.14 24.92
CA LYS A 175 9.02 -21.68 26.12
C LYS A 175 8.59 -20.21 26.02
N THR A 176 7.37 -19.90 26.44
CA THR A 176 6.84 -18.52 26.47
C THR A 176 7.41 -17.74 27.66
N GLY A 177 7.36 -16.40 27.59
CA GLY A 177 7.84 -15.54 28.68
C GLY A 177 7.13 -15.70 30.01
N GLU A 178 5.93 -16.29 30.01
CA GLU A 178 5.15 -16.59 31.19
C GLU A 178 5.58 -17.91 31.86
N GLU A 179 5.98 -18.90 31.06
CA GLU A 179 6.47 -20.19 31.58
C GLU A 179 7.81 -20.06 32.30
N LEU A 180 8.67 -19.11 31.92
CA LEU A 180 9.93 -18.84 32.59
C LEU A 180 9.77 -18.02 33.90
N LYS A 181 8.69 -17.27 34.05
CA LYS A 181 8.37 -16.62 35.34
C LYS A 181 7.83 -17.59 36.38
N ALA A 182 7.28 -18.71 35.98
CA ALA A 182 6.74 -19.74 36.84
C ALA A 182 7.85 -20.68 37.41
N GLU A 183 8.99 -20.81 36.72
CA GLU A 183 10.12 -21.65 37.16
C GLU A 183 11.15 -20.92 38.06
N GLY A 184 10.99 -19.61 38.30
CA GLY A 184 11.91 -18.74 39.01
C GLY A 184 11.50 -18.38 40.46
N ASN A 185 10.53 -19.10 41.06
CA ASN A 185 10.14 -18.93 42.48
C ASN A 185 10.41 -20.19 43.27
#